data_acce70d0a199d9d72bf41c7ce028a7b0
#
_entry.id   acce70d0a199d9d72bf41c7ce028a7b0
#
_cell.length_a   1.000
_cell.length_b   1.000
_cell.length_c   1.000
_cell.angle_alpha   90.00
_cell.angle_beta   90.00
_cell.angle_gamma   90.00
#
_symmetry.space_group_name_H-M   'P 1'
#
loop_
_entity.id
_entity.type
_entity.pdbx_description
1 polymer ?
#
loop_
_entity_poly.entity_id
_entity_poly.type
_entity_poly.pdbx_seq_one_letter_code
_entity_poly.pdbx_strand_id
1 'polypeptide(L)'
;GIMITDHECLAAHMEVNQYAKKLQEVDPDFTIALGNEIYLVNDRERNQKYYHFLLIAKDAIGHKALRELSSIAWQNLYVDKKMERVPTTKNELKEIVNKYPGHLIATTACIGGELSSDALMYAKAEIAEEWNLAAIYKQKIIDFIMYCKNLFGEDFYIECAPSTSSDQRLVNSKLYSI
;
A
#
# COMPACT_ATOMS: atom_id res chain seq x y z
N GLY A 1 -6.38 -14.51 14.34
CA GLY A 1 -6.01 -14.48 12.92
C GLY A 1 -4.68 -13.81 12.64
N ILE A 2 -4.22 -13.87 11.41
CA ILE A 2 -2.97 -13.25 10.93
C ILE A 2 -3.16 -12.71 9.52
N MET A 3 -2.42 -11.65 9.18
CA MET A 3 -2.33 -11.10 7.83
C MET A 3 -0.93 -11.33 7.27
N ILE A 4 -0.84 -11.76 6.01
CA ILE A 4 0.41 -11.94 5.28
C ILE A 4 0.44 -10.95 4.11
N THR A 5 1.48 -10.11 4.08
CA THR A 5 1.60 -8.99 3.14
C THR A 5 3.06 -8.83 2.69
N ASP A 6 3.60 -9.87 2.06
CA ASP A 6 4.97 -9.85 1.57
C ASP A 6 5.17 -8.75 0.53
N HIS A 7 6.40 -8.22 0.47
CA HIS A 7 6.77 -7.22 -0.53
C HIS A 7 6.78 -7.83 -1.94
N GLU A 8 5.99 -7.24 -2.84
CA GLU A 8 5.97 -7.50 -4.28
C GLU A 8 5.73 -8.95 -4.70
N CYS A 9 5.49 -9.87 -3.79
CA CYS A 9 5.27 -11.26 -4.12
C CYS A 9 4.11 -11.90 -3.32
N LEU A 10 3.62 -13.02 -3.82
CA LEU A 10 2.55 -13.81 -3.22
C LEU A 10 3.01 -15.24 -2.90
N ALA A 11 4.33 -15.45 -2.79
CA ALA A 11 4.91 -16.78 -2.72
C ALA A 11 4.45 -17.58 -1.49
N ALA A 12 4.31 -16.92 -0.34
CA ALA A 12 3.88 -17.56 0.89
C ALA A 12 2.38 -17.91 0.93
N HIS A 13 1.55 -17.34 0.08
CA HIS A 13 0.09 -17.44 0.16
C HIS A 13 -0.44 -18.87 0.14
N MET A 14 0.12 -19.74 -0.72
CA MET A 14 -0.33 -21.12 -0.82
C MET A 14 -0.02 -21.90 0.46
N GLU A 15 1.21 -21.81 0.95
CA GLU A 15 1.65 -22.53 2.16
C GLU A 15 0.89 -22.04 3.40
N VAL A 16 0.75 -20.72 3.55
CA VAL A 16 0.03 -20.11 4.66
C VAL A 16 -1.44 -20.50 4.64
N ASN A 17 -2.09 -20.51 3.48
CA ASN A 17 -3.49 -20.93 3.35
C ASN A 17 -3.68 -22.42 3.67
N GLN A 18 -2.73 -23.28 3.30
CA GLN A 18 -2.76 -24.70 3.68
C GLN A 18 -2.58 -24.88 5.19
N TYR A 19 -1.70 -24.10 5.81
CA TYR A 19 -1.48 -24.13 7.26
C TYR A 19 -2.71 -23.61 8.04
N ALA A 20 -3.36 -22.56 7.53
CA ALA A 20 -4.59 -22.02 8.09
C ALA A 20 -5.69 -23.08 8.23
N LYS A 21 -5.88 -23.89 7.17
CA LYS A 21 -6.89 -24.96 7.20
C LYS A 21 -6.65 -25.96 8.33
N LYS A 22 -5.37 -26.27 8.62
CA LYS A 22 -5.02 -27.14 9.75
C LYS A 22 -5.29 -26.48 11.11
N LEU A 23 -5.02 -25.16 11.23
CA LEU A 23 -5.33 -24.42 12.44
C LEU A 23 -6.84 -24.32 12.68
N GLN A 24 -7.64 -24.17 11.63
CA GLN A 24 -9.09 -24.10 11.69
C GLN A 24 -9.76 -25.41 12.13
N GLU A 25 -9.05 -26.56 12.05
CA GLU A 25 -9.51 -27.81 12.65
C GLU A 25 -9.53 -27.72 14.19
N VAL A 26 -8.68 -26.89 14.79
CA VAL A 26 -8.54 -26.70 16.25
C VAL A 26 -9.20 -25.40 16.71
N ASP A 27 -9.09 -24.34 15.92
CA ASP A 27 -9.68 -23.01 16.15
C ASP A 27 -10.45 -22.57 14.89
N PRO A 28 -11.74 -22.92 14.79
CA PRO A 28 -12.56 -22.59 13.60
C PRO A 28 -12.66 -21.10 13.30
N ASP A 29 -12.45 -20.24 14.28
CA ASP A 29 -12.51 -18.78 14.13
C ASP A 29 -11.17 -18.19 13.67
N PHE A 30 -10.12 -19.02 13.47
CA PHE A 30 -8.84 -18.54 13.01
C PHE A 30 -8.92 -18.03 11.57
N THR A 31 -8.63 -16.74 11.38
CA THR A 31 -8.73 -16.05 10.09
C THR A 31 -7.35 -15.73 9.54
N ILE A 32 -7.15 -15.96 8.25
CA ILE A 32 -5.99 -15.46 7.50
C ILE A 32 -6.46 -14.47 6.44
N ALA A 33 -5.83 -13.29 6.45
CA ALA A 33 -5.95 -12.33 5.38
C ALA A 33 -4.71 -12.40 4.50
N LEU A 34 -4.91 -12.49 3.19
CA LEU A 34 -3.85 -12.56 2.18
C LEU A 34 -3.76 -11.22 1.46
N GLY A 35 -2.60 -10.60 1.51
CA GLY A 35 -2.34 -9.31 0.90
C GLY A 35 -0.97 -9.24 0.24
N ASN A 36 -0.66 -8.09 -0.33
CA ASN A 36 0.61 -7.81 -0.98
C ASN A 36 1.00 -6.35 -0.70
N GLU A 37 2.22 -6.12 -0.27
CA GLU A 37 2.77 -4.77 -0.18
C GLU A 37 3.46 -4.43 -1.50
N ILE A 38 2.75 -3.73 -2.39
CA ILE A 38 3.25 -3.33 -3.71
C ILE A 38 4.11 -2.08 -3.63
N TYR A 39 5.01 -1.91 -4.61
CA TYR A 39 5.73 -0.66 -4.84
C TYR A 39 5.00 0.20 -5.86
N LEU A 40 4.20 1.14 -5.36
CA LEU A 40 3.37 2.00 -6.19
C LEU A 40 4.19 3.16 -6.76
N VAL A 41 4.03 3.39 -8.07
CA VAL A 41 4.70 4.47 -8.81
C VAL A 41 3.72 5.15 -9.77
N ASN A 42 4.05 6.37 -10.23
CA ASN A 42 3.26 7.00 -11.27
C ASN A 42 3.52 6.36 -12.64
N ASP A 43 4.77 6.09 -12.94
CA ASP A 43 5.26 5.46 -14.17
C ASP A 43 6.50 4.58 -13.85
N ARG A 44 7.16 4.02 -14.89
CA ARG A 44 8.36 3.19 -14.72
C ARG A 44 9.65 3.93 -15.10
N GLU A 45 9.68 5.24 -14.94
CA GLU A 45 10.91 5.99 -15.13
C GLU A 45 11.98 5.56 -14.09
N ARG A 46 13.25 5.62 -14.50
CA ARG A 46 14.35 5.28 -13.59
C ARG A 46 14.58 6.40 -12.56
N ASN A 47 15.11 6.03 -11.39
CA ASN A 47 15.46 6.94 -10.29
C ASN A 47 14.29 7.62 -9.58
N GLN A 48 13.05 7.16 -9.80
CA GLN A 48 11.93 7.62 -9.01
C GLN A 48 11.85 6.91 -7.65
N LYS A 49 11.06 7.47 -6.74
CA LYS A 49 10.75 6.86 -5.45
C LYS A 49 9.67 5.79 -5.63
N TYR A 50 9.90 4.64 -5.02
CA TYR A 50 8.92 3.56 -4.91
C TYR A 50 8.18 3.74 -3.59
N TYR A 51 6.85 3.82 -3.62
CA TYR A 51 6.04 3.98 -2.44
C TYR A 51 5.37 2.67 -2.07
N HIS A 52 5.46 2.31 -0.81
CA HIS A 52 4.74 1.16 -0.27
C HIS A 52 3.24 1.42 -0.32
N PHE A 53 2.48 0.44 -0.77
CA PHE A 53 1.03 0.48 -0.77
C PHE A 53 0.50 -0.93 -0.54
N LEU A 54 -0.42 -1.09 0.40
CA LEU A 54 -0.87 -2.38 0.85
C LEU A 54 -2.23 -2.73 0.25
N LEU A 55 -2.33 -3.91 -0.34
CA LEU A 55 -3.57 -4.46 -0.86
C LEU A 55 -3.88 -5.78 -0.16
N ILE A 56 -5.14 -5.98 0.23
CA ILE A 56 -5.62 -7.17 0.93
C ILE A 56 -6.81 -7.73 0.17
N ALA A 57 -6.79 -9.03 -0.10
CA ALA A 57 -7.90 -9.71 -0.72
C ALA A 57 -9.04 -9.95 0.28
N LYS A 58 -10.27 -9.54 -0.07
CA LYS A 58 -11.48 -9.83 0.72
C LYS A 58 -11.97 -11.26 0.52
N ASP A 59 -11.67 -11.82 -0.65
CA ASP A 59 -12.14 -13.14 -1.08
C ASP A 59 -11.26 -13.72 -2.21
N ALA A 60 -11.70 -14.84 -2.79
CA ALA A 60 -11.00 -15.51 -3.88
C ALA A 60 -10.88 -14.64 -5.16
N ILE A 61 -11.84 -13.73 -5.40
CA ILE A 61 -11.79 -12.80 -6.53
C ILE A 61 -10.73 -11.73 -6.27
N GLY A 62 -10.68 -11.17 -5.06
CA GLY A 62 -9.63 -10.25 -4.64
C GLY A 62 -8.24 -10.89 -4.70
N HIS A 63 -8.11 -12.16 -4.29
CA HIS A 63 -6.85 -12.89 -4.43
C HIS A 63 -6.46 -13.11 -5.91
N LYS A 64 -7.43 -13.33 -6.81
CA LYS A 64 -7.18 -13.36 -8.25
C LYS A 64 -6.68 -12.00 -8.75
N ALA A 65 -7.26 -10.89 -8.28
CA ALA A 65 -6.83 -9.54 -8.61
C ALA A 65 -5.37 -9.29 -8.17
N LEU A 66 -4.98 -9.68 -6.94
CA LEU A 66 -3.61 -9.60 -6.46
C LEU A 66 -2.62 -10.38 -7.35
N ARG A 67 -2.97 -11.62 -7.73
CA ARG A 67 -2.12 -12.45 -8.60
C ARG A 67 -1.93 -11.83 -9.98
N GLU A 68 -3.00 -11.27 -10.56
CA GLU A 68 -2.93 -10.62 -11.86
C GLU A 68 -2.07 -9.36 -11.80
N LEU A 69 -2.26 -8.52 -10.78
CA LEU A 69 -1.46 -7.31 -10.59
C LEU A 69 0.02 -7.62 -10.36
N SER A 70 0.32 -8.59 -9.48
CA SER A 70 1.68 -9.06 -9.26
C SER A 70 2.31 -9.61 -10.54
N SER A 71 1.57 -10.37 -11.35
CA SER A 71 2.06 -10.89 -12.64
C SER A 71 2.43 -9.76 -13.60
N ILE A 72 1.62 -8.71 -13.69
CA ILE A 72 1.90 -7.52 -14.50
C ILE A 72 3.18 -6.84 -14.03
N ALA A 73 3.35 -6.64 -12.72
CA ALA A 73 4.55 -6.03 -12.15
C ALA A 73 5.81 -6.86 -12.49
N TRP A 74 5.78 -8.17 -12.29
CA TRP A 74 6.90 -9.07 -12.58
C TRP A 74 7.23 -9.18 -14.07
N GLN A 75 6.27 -9.09 -14.98
CA GLN A 75 6.50 -9.02 -16.43
C GLN A 75 7.25 -7.74 -16.83
N ASN A 76 7.18 -6.70 -16.02
CA ASN A 76 7.84 -5.41 -16.23
C ASN A 76 9.06 -5.22 -15.30
N LEU A 77 9.63 -6.31 -14.77
CA LEU A 77 10.82 -6.30 -13.94
C LEU A 77 11.98 -5.63 -14.66
N TYR A 78 12.73 -4.81 -13.94
CA TYR A 78 14.02 -4.27 -14.40
C TYR A 78 15.05 -4.22 -13.26
N VAL A 79 16.33 -4.12 -13.60
CA VAL A 79 17.42 -4.02 -12.62
C VAL A 79 17.86 -2.56 -12.50
N ASP A 80 17.81 -2.03 -11.26
CA ASP A 80 18.35 -0.72 -10.90
C ASP A 80 19.34 -0.87 -9.74
N LYS A 81 20.55 -0.33 -9.89
CA LYS A 81 21.61 -0.38 -8.85
C LYS A 81 21.84 -1.78 -8.26
N LYS A 82 21.82 -2.82 -9.08
CA LYS A 82 21.97 -4.24 -8.73
C LYS A 82 20.79 -4.83 -7.94
N MET A 83 19.66 -4.16 -7.87
CA MET A 83 18.43 -4.66 -7.26
C MET A 83 17.35 -4.85 -8.32
N GLU A 84 16.63 -5.95 -8.24
CA GLU A 84 15.42 -6.14 -9.02
C GLU A 84 14.34 -5.19 -8.55
N ARG A 85 13.61 -4.60 -9.50
CA ARG A 85 12.48 -3.68 -9.26
C ARG A 85 11.29 -4.17 -10.04
N VAL A 86 10.17 -4.29 -9.35
CA VAL A 86 8.90 -4.76 -9.90
C VAL A 86 7.75 -3.79 -9.55
N PRO A 87 7.88 -2.50 -9.92
CA PRO A 87 6.88 -1.51 -9.52
C PRO A 87 5.55 -1.70 -10.24
N THR A 88 4.49 -1.43 -9.51
CA THR A 88 3.13 -1.32 -10.01
C THR A 88 2.80 0.14 -10.29
N THR A 89 2.34 0.47 -11.49
CA THR A 89 1.91 1.83 -11.79
C THR A 89 0.49 2.10 -11.27
N LYS A 90 0.19 3.37 -10.95
CA LYS A 90 -1.17 3.80 -10.55
C LYS A 90 -2.23 3.44 -11.61
N ASN A 91 -1.86 3.45 -12.89
CA ASN A 91 -2.78 3.06 -13.97
C ASN A 91 -3.10 1.57 -13.93
N GLU A 92 -2.11 0.69 -13.75
CA GLU A 92 -2.32 -0.75 -13.62
C GLU A 92 -3.14 -1.09 -12.39
N LEU A 93 -2.86 -0.44 -11.26
CA LEU A 93 -3.68 -0.57 -10.06
C LEU A 93 -5.14 -0.20 -10.35
N LYS A 94 -5.37 0.94 -11.01
CA LYS A 94 -6.71 1.40 -11.39
C LYS A 94 -7.42 0.41 -12.33
N GLU A 95 -6.74 -0.13 -13.32
CA GLU A 95 -7.29 -1.13 -14.24
C GLU A 95 -7.73 -2.40 -13.50
N ILE A 96 -6.88 -2.91 -12.60
CA ILE A 96 -7.19 -4.11 -11.81
C ILE A 96 -8.34 -3.87 -10.84
N VAL A 97 -8.36 -2.75 -10.12
CA VAL A 97 -9.46 -2.43 -9.20
C VAL A 97 -10.79 -2.27 -9.95
N ASN A 98 -10.79 -1.61 -11.11
CA ASN A 98 -11.97 -1.48 -11.95
C ASN A 98 -12.45 -2.82 -12.55
N LYS A 99 -11.53 -3.74 -12.81
CA LYS A 99 -11.85 -5.09 -13.29
C LYS A 99 -12.45 -5.98 -12.20
N TYR A 100 -12.06 -5.76 -10.94
CA TYR A 100 -12.48 -6.52 -9.77
C TYR A 100 -13.01 -5.60 -8.66
N PRO A 101 -14.09 -4.83 -8.88
CA PRO A 101 -14.55 -3.80 -7.96
C PRO A 101 -15.08 -4.41 -6.64
N GLY A 102 -14.67 -3.82 -5.50
CA GLY A 102 -15.16 -4.20 -4.18
C GLY A 102 -14.54 -5.48 -3.58
N HIS A 103 -13.53 -6.08 -4.22
CA HIS A 103 -12.87 -7.30 -3.76
C HIS A 103 -11.50 -7.09 -3.11
N LEU A 104 -11.02 -5.84 -3.06
CA LEU A 104 -9.75 -5.46 -2.43
C LEU A 104 -9.98 -4.42 -1.34
N ILE A 105 -9.26 -4.57 -0.23
CA ILE A 105 -9.03 -3.52 0.75
C ILE A 105 -7.66 -2.91 0.47
N ALA A 106 -7.53 -1.60 0.63
CA ALA A 106 -6.27 -0.89 0.48
C ALA A 106 -5.90 -0.13 1.75
N THR A 107 -4.60 -0.09 2.09
CA THR A 107 -4.07 0.81 3.12
C THR A 107 -2.87 1.60 2.60
N THR A 108 -2.59 2.72 3.27
CA THR A 108 -1.48 3.62 2.91
C THR A 108 -0.10 3.05 3.27
N ALA A 109 -0.06 1.85 3.81
CA ALA A 109 1.14 1.16 4.29
C ALA A 109 1.93 1.97 5.36
N CYS A 110 3.22 1.64 5.53
CA CYS A 110 4.10 2.21 6.52
C CYS A 110 4.60 3.63 6.17
N ILE A 111 5.64 4.10 6.87
CA ILE A 111 6.32 5.38 6.58
C ILE A 111 6.92 5.45 5.15
N GLY A 112 7.10 4.31 4.49
CA GLY A 112 7.53 4.22 3.10
C GLY A 112 6.44 4.51 2.07
N GLY A 113 5.18 4.66 2.51
CA GLY A 113 4.05 4.99 1.64
C GLY A 113 4.07 6.43 1.12
N GLU A 114 3.33 6.68 0.02
CA GLU A 114 3.24 8.03 -0.59
C GLU A 114 2.61 9.03 0.38
N LEU A 115 1.48 8.67 1.00
CA LEU A 115 0.79 9.53 1.95
C LEU A 115 1.68 9.90 3.14
N SER A 116 2.35 8.92 3.75
CA SER A 116 3.25 9.13 4.88
C SER A 116 4.46 10.00 4.51
N SER A 117 5.00 9.80 3.30
CA SER A 117 6.08 10.62 2.77
C SER A 117 5.69 12.09 2.64
N ASP A 118 4.52 12.36 2.04
CA ASP A 118 4.04 13.73 1.85
C ASP A 118 3.62 14.37 3.20
N ALA A 119 3.05 13.59 4.13
CA ALA A 119 2.74 14.04 5.48
C ALA A 119 3.99 14.44 6.27
N LEU A 120 5.09 13.69 6.12
CA LEU A 120 6.37 14.03 6.74
C LEU A 120 6.93 15.33 6.19
N MET A 121 6.89 15.49 4.86
CA MET A 121 7.36 16.74 4.21
C MET A 121 6.49 17.93 4.57
N TYR A 122 5.18 17.73 4.66
CA TYR A 122 4.24 18.74 5.16
C TYR A 122 4.61 19.19 6.57
N ALA A 123 4.81 18.24 7.50
CA ALA A 123 5.18 18.56 8.87
C ALA A 123 6.54 19.30 8.97
N LYS A 124 7.54 18.86 8.20
CA LYS A 124 8.86 19.50 8.16
C LYS A 124 8.80 20.91 7.58
N ALA A 125 8.01 21.14 6.54
CA ALA A 125 7.80 22.47 5.96
C ALA A 125 7.13 23.44 6.95
N GLU A 126 6.13 22.97 7.72
CA GLU A 126 5.52 23.80 8.77
C GLU A 126 6.50 24.15 9.89
N ILE A 127 7.32 23.20 10.33
CA ILE A 127 8.35 23.45 11.36
C ILE A 127 9.39 24.47 10.87
N ALA A 128 9.70 24.44 9.56
CA ALA A 128 10.63 25.40 8.92
C ALA A 128 9.96 26.73 8.52
N GLU A 129 8.67 26.90 8.81
CA GLU A 129 7.86 28.08 8.41
C GLU A 129 7.80 28.30 6.88
N GLU A 130 8.01 27.23 6.08
CA GLU A 130 7.95 27.24 4.61
C GLU A 130 6.50 27.03 4.14
N TRP A 131 5.62 28.00 4.39
CA TRP A 131 4.17 27.89 4.21
C TRP A 131 3.72 27.53 2.78
N ASN A 132 4.43 28.04 1.76
CA ASN A 132 4.15 27.67 0.38
C ASN A 132 4.42 26.19 0.10
N LEU A 133 5.53 25.68 0.65
CA LEU A 133 5.90 24.26 0.51
C LEU A 133 4.93 23.38 1.31
N ALA A 134 4.56 23.81 2.52
CA ALA A 134 3.55 23.12 3.33
C ALA A 134 2.21 23.00 2.58
N ALA A 135 1.74 24.07 1.93
CA ALA A 135 0.52 24.04 1.14
C ALA A 135 0.58 23.06 -0.03
N ILE A 136 1.73 22.95 -0.72
CA ILE A 136 1.95 22.00 -1.80
C ILE A 136 1.81 20.55 -1.30
N TYR A 137 2.47 20.20 -0.19
CA TYR A 137 2.39 18.85 0.35
C TYR A 137 1.02 18.53 0.92
N LYS A 138 0.35 19.49 1.53
CA LYS A 138 -1.05 19.33 1.97
C LYS A 138 -1.96 18.99 0.79
N GLN A 139 -1.80 19.67 -0.34
CA GLN A 139 -2.59 19.38 -1.54
C GLN A 139 -2.30 17.97 -2.07
N LYS A 140 -1.02 17.54 -2.13
CA LYS A 140 -0.66 16.16 -2.54
C LYS A 140 -1.30 15.10 -1.67
N ILE A 141 -1.35 15.31 -0.35
CA ILE A 141 -2.02 14.43 0.60
C ILE A 141 -3.51 14.30 0.23
N ILE A 142 -4.19 15.43 0.02
CA ILE A 142 -5.61 15.47 -0.34
C ILE A 142 -5.84 14.73 -1.68
N ASP A 143 -5.03 15.02 -2.69
CA ASP A 143 -5.14 14.41 -4.02
C ASP A 143 -4.96 12.90 -3.96
N PHE A 144 -3.99 12.41 -3.18
CA PHE A 144 -3.76 10.98 -3.00
C PHE A 144 -4.92 10.29 -2.26
N ILE A 145 -5.43 10.89 -1.18
CA ILE A 145 -6.60 10.37 -0.47
C ILE A 145 -7.81 10.29 -1.39
N MET A 146 -8.06 11.34 -2.17
CA MET A 146 -9.17 11.36 -3.13
C MET A 146 -9.00 10.32 -4.24
N TYR A 147 -7.77 10.12 -4.74
CA TYR A 147 -7.46 9.05 -5.68
C TYR A 147 -7.80 7.68 -5.10
N CYS A 148 -7.36 7.38 -3.88
CA CYS A 148 -7.63 6.10 -3.22
C CYS A 148 -9.12 5.91 -2.90
N LYS A 149 -9.79 6.94 -2.38
CA LYS A 149 -11.22 6.90 -2.11
C LYS A 149 -12.07 6.68 -3.37
N ASN A 150 -11.69 7.27 -4.48
CA ASN A 150 -12.37 7.05 -5.76
C ASN A 150 -12.19 5.62 -6.28
N LEU A 151 -11.08 4.95 -5.96
CA LEU A 151 -10.83 3.57 -6.37
C LEU A 151 -11.46 2.52 -5.44
N PHE A 152 -11.35 2.72 -4.13
CA PHE A 152 -11.66 1.70 -3.13
C PHE A 152 -12.91 2.03 -2.29
N GLY A 153 -13.40 3.28 -2.33
CA GLY A 153 -14.53 3.71 -1.52
C GLY A 153 -14.30 3.51 -0.03
N GLU A 154 -15.18 2.75 0.62
CA GLU A 154 -15.10 2.45 2.04
C GLU A 154 -14.05 1.38 2.39
N ASP A 155 -13.48 0.71 1.39
CA ASP A 155 -12.42 -0.28 1.58
C ASP A 155 -11.00 0.36 1.58
N PHE A 156 -10.90 1.68 1.67
CA PHE A 156 -9.63 2.41 1.81
C PHE A 156 -9.41 2.87 3.24
N TYR A 157 -8.24 2.56 3.79
CA TYR A 157 -7.85 2.90 5.16
C TYR A 157 -6.51 3.63 5.20
N ILE A 158 -6.41 4.62 6.09
CA ILE A 158 -5.15 5.30 6.41
C ILE A 158 -4.50 4.58 7.59
N GLU A 159 -3.25 4.17 7.41
CA GLU A 159 -2.47 3.47 8.43
C GLU A 159 -1.67 4.44 9.29
N CYS A 160 -1.85 4.35 10.61
CA CYS A 160 -1.08 5.10 11.59
C CYS A 160 -0.28 4.12 12.46
N ALA A 161 1.00 3.95 12.16
CA ALA A 161 1.85 2.98 12.85
C ALA A 161 2.28 3.49 14.24
N PRO A 162 2.13 2.72 15.33
CA PRO A 162 2.70 3.07 16.61
C PRO A 162 4.24 2.99 16.54
N SER A 163 4.92 4.07 16.92
CA SER A 163 6.38 4.10 16.84
C SER A 163 6.98 5.12 17.81
N THR A 164 8.21 4.85 18.23
CA THR A 164 9.06 5.81 18.99
C THR A 164 9.84 6.73 18.07
N SER A 165 9.89 6.49 16.76
CA SER A 165 10.55 7.34 15.78
C SER A 165 9.92 8.74 15.73
N SER A 166 10.76 9.78 15.73
CA SER A 166 10.33 11.18 15.61
C SER A 166 9.59 11.44 14.30
N ASP A 167 10.09 10.89 13.18
CA ASP A 167 9.47 11.06 11.87
C ASP A 167 8.08 10.39 11.82
N GLN A 168 7.93 9.18 12.38
CA GLN A 168 6.62 8.52 12.44
C GLN A 168 5.62 9.29 13.31
N ARG A 169 6.06 9.89 14.42
CA ARG A 169 5.19 10.73 15.24
C ARG A 169 4.72 11.98 14.49
N LEU A 170 5.61 12.61 13.73
CA LEU A 170 5.25 13.74 12.87
C LEU A 170 4.23 13.34 11.81
N VAL A 171 4.46 12.21 11.13
CA VAL A 171 3.49 11.64 10.18
C VAL A 171 2.14 11.42 10.84
N ASN A 172 2.09 10.68 11.95
CA ASN A 172 0.84 10.39 12.65
C ASN A 172 0.11 11.67 13.06
N SER A 173 0.83 12.70 13.56
CA SER A 173 0.20 13.97 13.95
C SER A 173 -0.51 14.66 12.79
N LYS A 174 0.03 14.52 11.57
CA LYS A 174 -0.61 15.08 10.37
C LYS A 174 -1.77 14.22 9.89
N LEU A 175 -1.62 12.90 9.88
CA LEU A 175 -2.68 11.99 9.46
C LEU A 175 -3.92 12.06 10.38
N TYR A 176 -3.74 12.30 11.69
CA TYR A 176 -4.86 12.53 12.61
C TYR A 176 -5.54 13.89 12.45
N SER A 177 -4.92 14.84 11.77
CA SER A 177 -5.46 16.19 11.55
C SER A 177 -6.20 16.37 10.22
N ILE A 178 -6.18 15.36 9.38
CA ILE A 178 -6.86 15.31 8.07
C ILE A 178 -8.19 14.59 8.19
#